data_f59ab97ce838dcda40a41d1454ce963b
#
_entry.id   f59ab97ce838dcda40a41d1454ce963b
#
_cell.length_a   1.000
_cell.length_b   1.000
_cell.length_c   1.000
_cell.angle_alpha   90.00
_cell.angle_beta   90.00
_cell.angle_gamma   90.00
#
_symmetry.space_group_name_H-M   'P 1'
#
loop_
_entity.id
_entity.type
_entity.pdbx_description
1 polymer ?
#
loop_
_entity_poly.entity_id
_entity_poly.type
_entity_poly.pdbx_seq_one_letter_code
_entity_poly.pdbx_strand_id
1 'polypeptide(L)'
;MTNTTLDYYNNHAQEYAQTTNRADMSENYSRFLKFVKEGGSIVDIGCGGGRDLKYFKDHGYEATGLDASKELCVIASKYSGCPVTCSDFLSWEPNCKFDAFWANASLLHLTEKDIIRFFSTKTAFLNNGGIFYFSMKTGIQEGNDDNGRFFTPFSEALLQKILKTLPSCKIVDRWYSSDRLDRKDTHWESVILRV
;
A
#
# COMPACT_ATOMS: atom_id res chain seq x y z
N MET A 1 -4.93 10.82 5.61
CA MET A 1 -3.63 11.44 5.22
C MET A 1 -3.65 12.92 5.57
N THR A 2 -2.51 13.55 5.96
CA THR A 2 -2.46 15.00 6.22
C THR A 2 -2.54 15.79 4.92
N ASN A 3 -3.06 17.05 4.99
CA ASN A 3 -3.15 17.90 3.79
C ASN A 3 -1.77 18.16 3.19
N THR A 4 -0.74 18.39 4.02
CA THR A 4 0.64 18.62 3.56
C THR A 4 1.24 17.44 2.81
N THR A 5 0.97 16.21 3.25
CA THR A 5 1.38 15.01 2.54
C THR A 5 0.68 14.90 1.18
N LEU A 6 -0.62 15.18 1.12
CA LEU A 6 -1.39 15.16 -0.13
C LEU A 6 -0.90 16.24 -1.10
N ASP A 7 -0.66 17.45 -0.61
CA ASP A 7 -0.13 18.56 -1.41
C ASP A 7 1.24 18.23 -2.01
N TYR A 8 2.12 17.59 -1.23
CA TYR A 8 3.40 17.10 -1.74
C TYR A 8 3.21 16.17 -2.95
N TYR A 9 2.37 15.15 -2.82
CA TYR A 9 2.15 14.16 -3.89
C TYR A 9 1.47 14.76 -5.12
N ASN A 10 0.55 15.71 -4.95
CA ASN A 10 -0.05 16.42 -6.07
C ASN A 10 0.98 17.29 -6.81
N ASN A 11 1.82 18.02 -6.07
CA ASN A 11 2.78 18.95 -6.66
C ASN A 11 3.99 18.25 -7.32
N HIS A 12 4.33 17.04 -6.87
CA HIS A 12 5.51 16.28 -7.35
C HIS A 12 5.15 14.99 -8.09
N ALA A 13 3.88 14.83 -8.53
CA ALA A 13 3.36 13.57 -9.03
C ALA A 13 4.17 12.96 -10.20
N GLN A 14 4.59 13.80 -11.17
CA GLN A 14 5.36 13.34 -12.33
C GLN A 14 6.74 12.82 -11.93
N GLU A 15 7.48 13.61 -11.15
CA GLU A 15 8.82 13.24 -10.69
C GLU A 15 8.77 11.99 -9.79
N TYR A 16 7.80 11.95 -8.87
CA TYR A 16 7.57 10.81 -8.01
C TYR A 16 7.30 9.54 -8.81
N ALA A 17 6.38 9.58 -9.76
CA ALA A 17 6.05 8.44 -10.60
C ALA A 17 7.26 7.97 -11.43
N GLN A 18 7.99 8.90 -12.07
CA GLN A 18 9.19 8.56 -12.86
C GLN A 18 10.26 7.87 -12.02
N THR A 19 10.43 8.30 -10.77
CA THR A 19 11.41 7.73 -9.86
C THR A 19 10.95 6.36 -9.34
N THR A 20 9.73 6.28 -8.81
CA THR A 20 9.25 5.07 -8.14
C THR A 20 8.91 3.94 -9.10
N ASN A 21 8.50 4.24 -10.33
CA ASN A 21 8.20 3.21 -11.33
C ASN A 21 9.44 2.41 -11.79
N ARG A 22 10.65 2.85 -11.43
CA ARG A 22 11.92 2.13 -11.74
C ARG A 22 12.32 1.14 -10.65
N ALA A 23 11.70 1.19 -9.48
CA ALA A 23 12.07 0.31 -8.37
C ALA A 23 11.73 -1.14 -8.68
N ASP A 24 12.70 -2.03 -8.48
CA ASP A 24 12.49 -3.48 -8.64
C ASP A 24 11.75 -4.05 -7.41
N MET A 25 10.54 -4.53 -7.63
CA MET A 25 9.68 -5.14 -6.62
C MET A 25 9.47 -6.65 -6.84
N SER A 26 10.27 -7.26 -7.70
CA SER A 26 10.11 -8.67 -8.12
C SER A 26 10.05 -9.65 -6.95
N GLU A 27 10.89 -9.46 -5.92
CA GLU A 27 10.86 -10.26 -4.70
C GLU A 27 9.52 -10.13 -3.96
N ASN A 28 9.05 -8.89 -3.77
CA ASN A 28 7.80 -8.61 -3.06
C ASN A 28 6.59 -9.22 -3.81
N TYR A 29 6.54 -9.05 -5.14
CA TYR A 29 5.50 -9.66 -5.97
C TYR A 29 5.53 -11.18 -5.90
N SER A 30 6.72 -11.78 -6.04
CA SER A 30 6.88 -13.23 -5.97
C SER A 30 6.40 -13.82 -4.63
N ARG A 31 6.66 -13.13 -3.51
CA ARG A 31 6.21 -13.56 -2.18
C ARG A 31 4.70 -13.40 -2.03
N PHE A 32 4.14 -12.25 -2.42
CA PHE A 32 2.71 -11.95 -2.31
C PHE A 32 1.85 -12.88 -3.17
N LEU A 33 2.21 -13.05 -4.43
CA LEU A 33 1.41 -13.80 -5.40
C LEU A 33 1.35 -15.31 -5.11
N LYS A 34 2.24 -15.85 -4.26
CA LYS A 34 2.12 -17.24 -3.75
C LYS A 34 0.81 -17.50 -3.00
N PHE A 35 0.21 -16.45 -2.43
CA PHE A 35 -0.98 -16.56 -1.59
C PHE A 35 -2.25 -16.04 -2.29
N VAL A 36 -2.11 -15.29 -3.38
CA VAL A 36 -3.25 -14.74 -4.14
C VAL A 36 -3.72 -15.76 -5.16
N LYS A 37 -5.03 -15.93 -5.26
CA LYS A 37 -5.64 -16.78 -6.29
C LYS A 37 -5.24 -16.30 -7.69
N GLU A 38 -4.89 -17.22 -8.57
CA GLU A 38 -4.60 -16.91 -9.97
C GLU A 38 -5.79 -16.18 -10.62
N GLY A 39 -5.51 -15.09 -11.34
CA GLY A 39 -6.54 -14.22 -11.91
C GLY A 39 -7.39 -13.45 -10.89
N GLY A 40 -7.04 -13.50 -9.61
CA GLY A 40 -7.79 -12.85 -8.54
C GLY A 40 -7.81 -11.32 -8.64
N SER A 41 -8.78 -10.72 -7.93
CA SER A 41 -8.94 -9.27 -7.85
C SER A 41 -8.02 -8.65 -6.80
N ILE A 42 -7.20 -7.67 -7.20
CA ILE A 42 -6.22 -6.99 -6.35
C ILE A 42 -6.51 -5.49 -6.32
N VAL A 43 -6.57 -4.91 -5.12
CA VAL A 43 -6.56 -3.44 -4.96
C VAL A 43 -5.18 -2.99 -4.51
N ASP A 44 -4.59 -2.08 -5.29
CA ASP A 44 -3.35 -1.38 -4.93
C ASP A 44 -3.71 -0.09 -4.17
N ILE A 45 -3.49 -0.11 -2.87
CA ILE A 45 -3.86 0.96 -1.93
C ILE A 45 -2.69 1.94 -1.79
N GLY A 46 -2.88 3.14 -2.31
CA GLY A 46 -1.81 4.11 -2.52
C GLY A 46 -0.97 3.76 -3.73
N CYS A 47 -1.65 3.58 -4.87
CA CYS A 47 -1.04 3.05 -6.09
C CYS A 47 0.01 3.96 -6.73
N GLY A 48 0.14 5.21 -6.28
CA GLY A 48 1.16 6.14 -6.73
C GLY A 48 1.20 6.30 -8.26
N GLY A 49 2.36 6.04 -8.86
CA GLY A 49 2.55 6.12 -10.33
C GLY A 49 2.01 4.93 -11.12
N GLY A 50 1.39 3.93 -10.47
CA GLY A 50 0.75 2.78 -11.14
C GLY A 50 1.70 1.63 -11.48
N ARG A 51 2.94 1.61 -10.94
CA ARG A 51 3.92 0.53 -11.17
C ARG A 51 3.35 -0.84 -10.84
N ASP A 52 2.81 -0.99 -9.64
CA ASP A 52 2.34 -2.27 -9.10
C ASP A 52 1.04 -2.70 -9.81
N LEU A 53 0.15 -1.75 -10.11
CA LEU A 53 -1.04 -1.98 -10.95
C LEU A 53 -0.70 -2.58 -12.31
N LYS A 54 0.28 -1.96 -12.99
CA LYS A 54 0.72 -2.44 -14.30
C LYS A 54 1.27 -3.85 -14.20
N TYR A 55 2.09 -4.11 -13.19
CA TYR A 55 2.65 -5.45 -12.96
C TYR A 55 1.56 -6.50 -12.78
N PHE A 56 0.60 -6.27 -11.88
CA PHE A 56 -0.47 -7.24 -11.61
C PHE A 56 -1.33 -7.48 -12.85
N LYS A 57 -1.71 -6.42 -13.58
CA LYS A 57 -2.46 -6.54 -14.83
C LYS A 57 -1.70 -7.36 -15.87
N ASP A 58 -0.42 -7.06 -16.09
CA ASP A 58 0.41 -7.76 -17.09
C ASP A 58 0.62 -9.25 -16.74
N HIS A 59 0.40 -9.62 -15.45
CA HIS A 59 0.45 -11.00 -14.97
C HIS A 59 -0.94 -11.65 -14.81
N GLY A 60 -1.99 -11.06 -15.42
CA GLY A 60 -3.30 -11.68 -15.51
C GLY A 60 -4.22 -11.49 -14.31
N TYR A 61 -3.91 -10.58 -13.38
CA TYR A 61 -4.78 -10.24 -12.24
C TYR A 61 -5.74 -9.10 -12.58
N GLU A 62 -6.90 -9.07 -11.94
CA GLU A 62 -7.87 -7.97 -12.01
C GLU A 62 -7.42 -6.85 -11.06
N ALA A 63 -6.53 -5.96 -11.55
CA ALA A 63 -5.96 -4.90 -10.72
C ALA A 63 -6.77 -3.61 -10.79
N THR A 64 -7.05 -3.01 -9.61
CA THR A 64 -7.63 -1.68 -9.45
C THR A 64 -6.81 -0.84 -8.48
N GLY A 65 -6.73 0.47 -8.72
CA GLY A 65 -5.95 1.38 -7.88
C GLY A 65 -6.82 2.24 -6.97
N LEU A 66 -6.25 2.60 -5.84
CA LEU A 66 -6.77 3.62 -4.92
C LEU A 66 -5.63 4.57 -4.57
N ASP A 67 -5.81 5.86 -4.78
CA ASP A 67 -4.88 6.89 -4.31
C ASP A 67 -5.65 8.16 -3.91
N ALA A 68 -5.08 8.94 -2.99
CA ALA A 68 -5.68 10.20 -2.57
C ALA A 68 -5.27 11.39 -3.46
N SER A 69 -4.13 11.29 -4.15
CA SER A 69 -3.63 12.31 -5.06
C SER A 69 -4.32 12.24 -6.42
N LYS A 70 -5.00 13.30 -6.80
CA LYS A 70 -5.66 13.40 -8.12
C LYS A 70 -4.67 13.26 -9.27
N GLU A 71 -3.52 13.88 -9.13
CA GLU A 71 -2.48 13.87 -10.17
C GLU A 71 -1.88 12.47 -10.33
N LEU A 72 -1.60 11.76 -9.21
CA LEU A 72 -1.14 10.38 -9.26
C LEU A 72 -2.19 9.43 -9.82
N CYS A 73 -3.47 9.61 -9.50
CA CYS A 73 -4.55 8.81 -10.07
C CYS A 73 -4.58 8.88 -11.61
N VAL A 74 -4.42 10.08 -12.17
CA VAL A 74 -4.37 10.29 -13.63
C VAL A 74 -3.15 9.58 -14.23
N ILE A 75 -1.97 9.75 -13.61
CA ILE A 75 -0.73 9.12 -14.06
C ILE A 75 -0.84 7.60 -13.99
N ALA A 76 -1.29 7.07 -12.85
CA ALA A 76 -1.42 5.63 -12.62
C ALA A 76 -2.37 4.96 -13.61
N SER A 77 -3.56 5.56 -13.83
CA SER A 77 -4.54 5.04 -14.79
C SER A 77 -3.99 5.03 -16.21
N LYS A 78 -3.31 6.12 -16.62
CA LYS A 78 -2.68 6.20 -17.95
C LYS A 78 -1.53 5.21 -18.13
N TYR A 79 -0.69 5.04 -17.09
CA TYR A 79 0.49 4.18 -17.16
C TYR A 79 0.14 2.70 -17.13
N SER A 80 -0.78 2.31 -16.23
CA SER A 80 -1.17 0.91 -16.05
C SER A 80 -2.29 0.46 -16.98
N GLY A 81 -3.14 1.39 -17.41
CA GLY A 81 -4.39 1.08 -18.11
C GLY A 81 -5.41 0.37 -17.20
N CYS A 82 -5.28 0.50 -15.87
CA CYS A 82 -6.20 -0.01 -14.88
C CYS A 82 -7.17 1.08 -14.40
N PRO A 83 -8.36 0.72 -13.88
CA PRO A 83 -9.21 1.64 -13.15
C PRO A 83 -8.50 2.14 -11.89
N VAL A 84 -8.60 3.44 -11.61
CA VAL A 84 -8.07 4.05 -10.38
C VAL A 84 -9.14 4.92 -9.73
N THR A 85 -9.43 4.66 -8.46
CA THR A 85 -10.34 5.47 -7.64
C THR A 85 -9.52 6.55 -6.92
N CYS A 86 -9.92 7.81 -7.08
CA CYS A 86 -9.32 8.91 -6.34
C CYS A 86 -10.12 9.14 -5.06
N SER A 87 -9.59 8.68 -3.92
CA SER A 87 -10.24 8.79 -2.61
C SER A 87 -9.25 8.67 -1.47
N ASP A 88 -9.56 9.28 -0.33
CA ASP A 88 -8.88 8.99 0.93
C ASP A 88 -9.12 7.53 1.36
N PHE A 89 -8.10 6.89 1.92
CA PHE A 89 -8.15 5.46 2.28
C PHE A 89 -9.25 5.13 3.30
N LEU A 90 -9.53 6.03 4.24
CA LEU A 90 -10.53 5.79 5.29
C LEU A 90 -11.96 6.04 4.80
N SER A 91 -12.14 6.93 3.84
CA SER A 91 -13.44 7.22 3.24
C SER A 91 -13.79 6.31 2.05
N TRP A 92 -12.82 5.56 1.54
CA TRP A 92 -13.07 4.62 0.45
C TRP A 92 -14.01 3.48 0.88
N GLU A 93 -15.10 3.31 0.14
CA GLU A 93 -16.13 2.28 0.36
C GLU A 93 -16.52 1.65 -0.97
N PRO A 94 -15.84 0.55 -1.36
CA PRO A 94 -16.19 -0.16 -2.57
C PRO A 94 -17.51 -0.94 -2.41
N ASN A 95 -18.16 -1.21 -3.52
CA ASN A 95 -19.41 -1.96 -3.57
C ASN A 95 -19.21 -3.48 -3.77
N CYS A 96 -17.97 -3.95 -3.76
CA CYS A 96 -17.62 -5.37 -3.94
C CYS A 96 -16.47 -5.75 -3.00
N LYS A 97 -16.19 -7.05 -2.95
CA LYS A 97 -15.05 -7.61 -2.23
C LYS A 97 -13.95 -8.02 -3.20
N PHE A 98 -12.72 -8.11 -2.67
CA PHE A 98 -11.51 -8.41 -3.42
C PHE A 98 -10.79 -9.62 -2.84
N ASP A 99 -9.99 -10.29 -3.66
CA ASP A 99 -9.17 -11.42 -3.21
C ASP A 99 -7.92 -10.96 -2.49
N ALA A 100 -7.41 -9.77 -2.81
CA ALA A 100 -6.23 -9.23 -2.13
C ALA A 100 -6.16 -7.71 -2.10
N PHE A 101 -5.50 -7.19 -1.06
CA PHE A 101 -5.04 -5.82 -0.93
C PHE A 101 -3.50 -5.78 -0.97
N TRP A 102 -3.00 -4.82 -1.72
CA TRP A 102 -1.58 -4.48 -1.79
C TRP A 102 -1.40 -3.04 -1.34
N ALA A 103 -0.65 -2.80 -0.27
CA ALA A 103 -0.39 -1.47 0.30
C ALA A 103 1.12 -1.24 0.46
N ASN A 104 1.80 -1.03 -0.66
CA ASN A 104 3.24 -0.90 -0.68
C ASN A 104 3.67 0.54 -0.37
N ALA A 105 4.28 0.75 0.80
CA ALA A 105 4.78 2.05 1.22
C ALA A 105 3.71 3.18 1.20
N SER A 106 2.48 2.87 1.56
CA SER A 106 1.36 3.82 1.49
C SER A 106 0.71 4.11 2.84
N LEU A 107 0.40 3.09 3.65
CA LEU A 107 -0.28 3.26 4.94
C LEU A 107 0.56 4.02 5.97
N LEU A 108 1.85 4.10 5.79
CA LEU A 108 2.78 4.83 6.66
C LEU A 108 2.53 6.35 6.70
N HIS A 109 1.70 6.88 5.79
CA HIS A 109 1.27 8.28 5.79
C HIS A 109 0.00 8.55 6.61
N LEU A 110 -0.56 7.52 7.21
CA LEU A 110 -1.64 7.62 8.18
C LEU A 110 -1.08 7.70 9.61
N THR A 111 -1.81 8.31 10.53
CA THR A 111 -1.50 8.20 11.97
C THR A 111 -1.67 6.76 12.45
N GLU A 112 -1.02 6.38 13.56
CA GLU A 112 -1.21 5.05 14.15
C GLU A 112 -2.70 4.72 14.35
N LYS A 113 -3.48 5.67 14.87
CA LYS A 113 -4.93 5.53 15.05
C LYS A 113 -5.64 5.22 13.74
N ASP A 114 -5.28 5.92 12.67
CA ASP A 114 -5.91 5.76 11.36
C ASP A 114 -5.48 4.46 10.66
N ILE A 115 -4.25 4.00 10.89
CA ILE A 115 -3.79 2.68 10.45
C ILE A 115 -4.65 1.58 11.11
N ILE A 116 -4.80 1.63 12.43
CA ILE A 116 -5.63 0.67 13.16
C ILE A 116 -7.08 0.70 12.65
N ARG A 117 -7.65 1.90 12.44
CA ARG A 117 -9.00 2.08 11.88
C ARG A 117 -9.09 1.51 10.47
N PHE A 118 -8.09 1.72 9.62
CA PHE A 118 -8.05 1.18 8.27
C PHE A 118 -8.14 -0.36 8.31
N PHE A 119 -7.30 -1.02 9.07
CA PHE A 119 -7.34 -2.48 9.20
C PHE A 119 -8.67 -2.98 9.75
N SER A 120 -9.22 -2.35 10.80
CA SER A 120 -10.47 -2.78 11.43
C SER A 120 -11.72 -2.59 10.54
N THR A 121 -11.66 -1.70 9.55
CA THR A 121 -12.83 -1.39 8.71
C THR A 121 -12.68 -1.88 7.27
N LYS A 122 -11.50 -1.73 6.67
CA LYS A 122 -11.33 -1.99 5.23
C LYS A 122 -11.07 -3.45 4.90
N THR A 123 -10.57 -4.25 5.85
CA THR A 123 -10.47 -5.71 5.66
C THR A 123 -11.83 -6.40 5.47
N ALA A 124 -12.93 -5.76 5.84
CA ALA A 124 -14.28 -6.24 5.55
C ALA A 124 -14.58 -6.34 4.04
N PHE A 125 -13.81 -5.62 3.20
CA PHE A 125 -13.89 -5.70 1.75
C PHE A 125 -12.98 -6.76 1.13
N LEU A 126 -12.29 -7.57 1.93
CA LEU A 126 -11.64 -8.80 1.46
C LEU A 126 -12.61 -9.97 1.47
N ASN A 127 -12.44 -10.87 0.52
CA ASN A 127 -13.07 -12.19 0.55
C ASN A 127 -12.54 -13.00 1.74
N ASN A 128 -13.30 -14.01 2.19
CA ASN A 128 -12.84 -14.89 3.27
C ASN A 128 -11.51 -15.57 2.88
N GLY A 129 -10.52 -15.47 3.74
CA GLY A 129 -9.16 -15.93 3.47
C GLY A 129 -8.39 -15.04 2.50
N GLY A 130 -8.88 -13.84 2.25
CA GLY A 130 -8.24 -12.83 1.41
C GLY A 130 -6.87 -12.43 1.95
N ILE A 131 -6.03 -11.93 1.06
CA ILE A 131 -4.63 -11.64 1.35
C ILE A 131 -4.42 -10.14 1.47
N PHE A 132 -3.70 -9.72 2.51
CA PHE A 132 -3.34 -8.32 2.69
C PHE A 132 -1.83 -8.18 2.86
N TYR A 133 -1.18 -7.63 1.85
CA TYR A 133 0.21 -7.19 1.91
C TYR A 133 0.30 -5.71 2.28
N PHE A 134 1.20 -5.39 3.19
CA PHE A 134 1.62 -4.02 3.42
C PHE A 134 3.11 -3.94 3.74
N SER A 135 3.73 -2.80 3.39
CA SER A 135 5.09 -2.47 3.79
C SER A 135 5.15 -1.07 4.41
N MET A 136 5.96 -0.93 5.44
CA MET A 136 6.18 0.32 6.15
C MET A 136 7.65 0.50 6.53
N LYS A 137 8.06 1.74 6.75
CA LYS A 137 9.42 2.06 7.21
C LYS A 137 9.60 1.71 8.67
N THR A 138 10.80 1.18 8.99
CA THR A 138 11.25 0.94 10.35
C THR A 138 12.38 1.90 10.74
N GLY A 139 12.62 2.07 12.04
CA GLY A 139 13.77 2.86 12.53
C GLY A 139 13.68 4.38 12.30
N ILE A 140 12.52 4.89 11.92
CA ILE A 140 12.25 6.32 11.78
C ILE A 140 11.46 6.84 12.99
N GLN A 141 11.44 8.16 13.19
CA GLN A 141 10.55 8.81 14.15
C GLN A 141 9.23 9.18 13.49
N GLU A 142 8.14 9.19 14.29
CA GLU A 142 6.85 9.70 13.84
C GLU A 142 6.92 11.21 13.62
N GLY A 143 6.39 11.67 12.50
CA GLY A 143 6.31 13.09 12.20
C GLY A 143 6.45 13.42 10.71
N ASN A 144 6.60 14.69 10.43
CA ASN A 144 6.82 15.16 9.07
C ASN A 144 8.30 15.13 8.70
N ASP A 145 8.59 14.74 7.45
CA ASP A 145 9.91 14.96 6.87
C ASP A 145 10.10 16.42 6.38
N ASP A 146 11.29 16.73 5.85
CA ASP A 146 11.65 18.07 5.35
C ASP A 146 10.74 18.54 4.19
N ASN A 147 10.03 17.63 3.55
CA ASN A 147 9.07 17.90 2.48
C ASN A 147 7.61 18.02 2.99
N GLY A 148 7.39 17.95 4.29
CA GLY A 148 6.06 18.02 4.90
C GLY A 148 5.24 16.76 4.83
N ARG A 149 5.82 15.63 4.39
CA ARG A 149 5.14 14.33 4.38
C ARG A 149 5.16 13.72 5.77
N PHE A 150 4.00 13.38 6.28
CA PHE A 150 3.87 12.69 7.57
C PHE A 150 4.21 11.21 7.43
N PHE A 151 4.92 10.66 8.43
CA PHE A 151 5.28 9.25 8.52
C PHE A 151 4.99 8.68 9.92
N THR A 152 4.39 7.51 9.95
CA THR A 152 4.28 6.65 11.14
C THR A 152 5.27 5.49 11.00
N PRO A 153 6.19 5.29 11.94
CA PRO A 153 7.13 4.16 11.92
C PRO A 153 6.40 2.84 12.15
N PHE A 154 6.88 1.79 11.49
CA PHE A 154 6.43 0.43 11.81
C PHE A 154 7.18 -0.12 13.03
N SER A 155 6.44 -0.79 13.88
CA SER A 155 6.96 -1.43 15.10
C SER A 155 6.18 -2.69 15.42
N GLU A 156 6.79 -3.58 16.20
CA GLU A 156 6.08 -4.76 16.73
C GLU A 156 4.82 -4.37 17.53
N ALA A 157 4.89 -3.28 18.29
CA ALA A 157 3.76 -2.78 19.05
C ALA A 157 2.58 -2.37 18.14
N LEU A 158 2.85 -1.72 17.02
CA LEU A 158 1.83 -1.38 16.02
C LEU A 158 1.25 -2.64 15.38
N LEU A 159 2.10 -3.60 15.00
CA LEU A 159 1.64 -4.88 14.44
C LEU A 159 0.69 -5.60 15.40
N GLN A 160 1.03 -5.68 16.69
CA GLN A 160 0.17 -6.30 17.70
C GLN A 160 -1.18 -5.57 17.86
N LYS A 161 -1.21 -4.23 17.74
CA LYS A 161 -2.45 -3.46 17.76
C LYS A 161 -3.32 -3.76 16.53
N ILE A 162 -2.71 -3.88 15.34
CA ILE A 162 -3.41 -4.28 14.11
C ILE A 162 -4.02 -5.67 14.28
N LEU A 163 -3.24 -6.66 14.70
CA LEU A 163 -3.69 -8.04 14.87
C LEU A 163 -4.83 -8.18 15.90
N LYS A 164 -4.85 -7.36 16.94
CA LYS A 164 -5.97 -7.33 17.90
C LYS A 164 -7.31 -6.93 17.25
N THR A 165 -7.29 -6.16 16.16
CA THR A 165 -8.52 -5.81 15.43
C THR A 165 -8.97 -6.92 14.47
N LEU A 166 -8.13 -7.92 14.23
CA LEU A 166 -8.32 -8.99 13.26
C LEU A 166 -8.10 -10.37 13.91
N PRO A 167 -8.97 -10.81 14.83
CA PRO A 167 -8.72 -11.98 15.69
C PRO A 167 -8.55 -13.31 14.92
N SER A 168 -9.11 -13.42 13.71
CA SER A 168 -8.98 -14.61 12.85
C SER A 168 -7.81 -14.55 11.88
N CYS A 169 -7.11 -13.41 11.83
CA CYS A 169 -6.02 -13.15 10.89
C CYS A 169 -4.77 -13.96 11.26
N LYS A 170 -4.02 -14.36 10.24
CA LYS A 170 -2.72 -15.03 10.38
C LYS A 170 -1.66 -14.29 9.57
N ILE A 171 -0.48 -14.08 10.17
CA ILE A 171 0.71 -13.68 9.41
C ILE A 171 1.16 -14.92 8.61
N VAL A 172 1.18 -14.80 7.29
CA VAL A 172 1.60 -15.91 6.39
C VAL A 172 3.00 -15.68 5.83
N ASP A 173 3.48 -14.44 5.83
CA ASP A 173 4.87 -14.11 5.51
C ASP A 173 5.26 -12.76 6.14
N ARG A 174 6.56 -12.58 6.45
CA ARG A 174 7.11 -11.34 7.03
C ARG A 174 8.60 -11.27 6.74
N TRP A 175 9.10 -10.10 6.28
CA TRP A 175 10.52 -9.93 6.00
C TRP A 175 10.97 -8.48 6.08
N TYR A 176 12.28 -8.29 6.26
CA TYR A 176 12.94 -6.99 6.20
C TYR A 176 13.64 -6.81 4.85
N SER A 177 13.69 -5.59 4.36
CA SER A 177 14.42 -5.24 3.14
C SER A 177 15.04 -3.86 3.23
N SER A 178 16.11 -3.64 2.45
CA SER A 178 16.66 -2.32 2.20
C SER A 178 15.76 -1.54 1.23
N ASP A 179 16.00 -0.25 1.11
CA ASP A 179 15.29 0.60 0.15
C ASP A 179 15.62 0.21 -1.30
N ARG A 180 14.62 0.13 -2.15
CA ARG A 180 14.76 -0.25 -3.57
C ARG A 180 15.17 0.92 -4.47
N LEU A 181 15.32 2.12 -3.92
CA LEU A 181 15.82 3.31 -4.61
C LEU A 181 17.15 3.78 -4.01
N ASP A 182 17.87 2.87 -3.32
CA ASP A 182 19.18 3.12 -2.71
C ASP A 182 19.24 4.31 -1.75
N ARG A 183 18.11 4.67 -1.13
CA ARG A 183 18.08 5.71 -0.07
C ARG A 183 18.75 5.15 1.17
N LYS A 184 19.90 5.74 1.52
CA LYS A 184 20.70 5.34 2.68
C LYS A 184 19.82 5.34 3.94
N ASP A 185 20.12 4.40 4.83
CA ASP A 185 19.50 4.26 6.16
C ASP A 185 17.96 4.10 6.15
N THR A 186 17.39 3.71 4.99
CA THR A 186 15.97 3.42 4.88
C THR A 186 15.74 1.93 4.88
N HIS A 187 15.06 1.44 5.92
CA HIS A 187 14.71 0.03 6.09
C HIS A 187 13.20 -0.16 6.05
N TRP A 188 12.78 -1.25 5.46
CA TRP A 188 11.39 -1.60 5.29
C TRP A 188 11.09 -2.93 5.96
N GLU A 189 9.92 -3.02 6.51
CA GLU A 189 9.34 -4.28 6.92
C GLU A 189 8.07 -4.52 6.12
N SER A 190 7.96 -5.71 5.57
CA SER A 190 6.83 -6.18 4.78
C SER A 190 6.13 -7.30 5.50
N VAL A 191 4.81 -7.28 5.50
CA VAL A 191 3.96 -8.28 6.16
C VAL A 191 2.86 -8.72 5.20
N ILE A 192 2.60 -10.02 5.16
CA ILE A 192 1.44 -10.60 4.47
C ILE A 192 0.53 -11.25 5.51
N LEU A 193 -0.71 -10.81 5.52
CA LEU A 193 -1.77 -11.35 6.35
C LEU A 193 -2.75 -12.16 5.50
N ARG A 194 -3.29 -13.24 6.07
CA ARG A 194 -4.50 -13.90 5.61
C ARG A 194 -5.63 -13.54 6.56
N VAL A 195 -6.68 -12.92 6.04
CA VAL A 195 -7.81 -12.36 6.79
C VAL A 195 -9.04 -13.26 6.71
#